data_51c50a45d5e4b0382813d878a942427a
#
_entry.id   51c50a45d5e4b0382813d878a942427a
#
_cell.length_a   1.000
_cell.length_b   1.000
_cell.length_c   1.000
_cell.angle_alpha   90.00
_cell.angle_beta   90.00
_cell.angle_gamma   90.00
#
_symmetry.space_group_name_H-M   'P 1'
#
loop_
_entity.id
_entity.type
_entity.pdbx_description
1 polymer ?
#
loop_
_entity_poly.entity_id
_entity_poly.type
_entity_poly.pdbx_seq_one_letter_code
_entity_poly.pdbx_strand_id
1 'polypeptide(L)'
;MLGTEEAARELRYEAFRKAGERLGKYVICTAHTLSDNAETVIFNLARGTGISGLCGIPPVRENIVRPLIECTREDVEKYLMDIGQDFVTDSTNLSDDYSRNKIRHNVIPVLREINSGFYGSISSLTETCAEDRKFAEECLADALAEGKKIGEIPGYLRKIYIREMLREKDIPVSAKRISEICGLIS
;
A
#
# COMPACT_ATOMS: atom_id res chain seq x y z
N MET A 1 3.46 19.70 -7.76
CA MET A 1 2.18 19.47 -8.44
C MET A 1 1.86 18.00 -8.32
N LEU A 2 0.70 17.65 -7.75
CA LEU A 2 0.19 16.28 -7.74
C LEU A 2 -0.06 15.85 -9.20
N GLY A 3 0.25 14.60 -9.54
CA GLY A 3 -0.12 14.05 -10.84
C GLY A 3 -1.65 14.03 -10.99
N THR A 4 -2.17 14.08 -12.21
CA THR A 4 -3.62 14.10 -12.49
C THR A 4 -4.35 12.91 -11.85
N GLU A 5 -3.72 11.74 -11.77
CA GLU A 5 -4.27 10.52 -11.15
C GLU A 5 -4.35 10.65 -9.61
N GLU A 6 -3.32 11.22 -8.99
CA GLU A 6 -3.27 11.42 -7.55
C GLU A 6 -4.31 12.47 -7.11
N ALA A 7 -4.46 13.56 -7.85
CA ALA A 7 -5.49 14.56 -7.61
C ALA A 7 -6.91 13.99 -7.78
N ALA A 8 -7.16 13.17 -8.80
CA ALA A 8 -8.44 12.50 -9.01
C ALA A 8 -8.75 11.51 -7.88
N ARG A 9 -7.73 10.82 -7.37
CA ARG A 9 -7.86 9.93 -6.22
C ARG A 9 -8.24 10.71 -4.96
N GLU A 10 -7.56 11.80 -4.65
CA GLU A 10 -7.85 12.65 -3.48
C GLU A 10 -9.28 13.18 -3.52
N LEU A 11 -9.72 13.73 -4.65
CA LEU A 11 -11.08 14.23 -4.83
C LEU A 11 -12.13 13.12 -4.62
N ARG A 12 -11.86 11.91 -5.07
CA ARG A 12 -12.76 10.75 -4.88
C ARG A 12 -12.88 10.40 -3.40
N TYR A 13 -11.77 10.32 -2.66
CA TYR A 13 -11.80 10.03 -1.23
C TYR A 13 -12.43 11.15 -0.42
N GLU A 14 -12.23 12.41 -0.81
CA GLU A 14 -12.92 13.54 -0.20
C GLU A 14 -14.44 13.48 -0.42
N ALA A 15 -14.89 13.12 -1.62
CA ALA A 15 -16.31 12.92 -1.90
C ALA A 15 -16.91 11.78 -1.07
N PHE A 16 -16.20 10.66 -0.92
CA PHE A 16 -16.63 9.55 -0.06
C PHE A 16 -16.73 9.97 1.40
N ARG A 17 -15.75 10.72 1.92
CA ARG A 17 -15.77 11.23 3.28
C ARG A 17 -16.98 12.16 3.51
N LYS A 18 -17.20 13.14 2.62
CA LYS A 18 -18.34 14.06 2.70
C LYS A 18 -19.69 13.34 2.64
N ALA A 19 -19.81 12.30 1.82
CA ALA A 19 -21.03 11.48 1.78
C ALA A 19 -21.20 10.69 3.08
N GLY A 20 -20.12 10.10 3.60
CA GLY A 20 -20.14 9.33 4.84
C GLY A 20 -20.48 10.16 6.08
N GLU A 21 -19.95 11.37 6.20
CA GLU A 21 -20.25 12.29 7.30
C GLU A 21 -21.75 12.60 7.43
N ARG A 22 -22.47 12.61 6.31
CA ARG A 22 -23.93 12.78 6.29
C ARG A 22 -24.70 11.56 6.79
N LEU A 23 -24.09 10.38 6.73
CA LEU A 23 -24.70 9.11 7.13
C LEU A 23 -24.37 8.75 8.60
N GLY A 24 -23.49 9.47 9.25
CA GLY A 24 -23.00 9.18 10.62
C GLY A 24 -21.85 8.16 10.60
N LYS A 25 -21.98 7.01 11.26
CA LYS A 25 -20.96 5.94 11.18
C LYS A 25 -21.01 5.26 9.82
N TYR A 26 -19.86 5.22 9.11
CA TYR A 26 -19.78 4.63 7.76
C TYR A 26 -18.46 3.88 7.55
N VAL A 27 -18.49 2.97 6.60
CA VAL A 27 -17.33 2.25 6.07
C VAL A 27 -17.33 2.41 4.55
N ILE A 28 -16.17 2.68 3.99
CA ILE A 28 -15.95 2.78 2.55
C ILE A 28 -15.40 1.45 2.06
N CYS A 29 -16.15 0.73 1.23
CA CYS A 29 -15.66 -0.46 0.56
C CYS A 29 -15.03 -0.10 -0.79
N THR A 30 -13.80 -0.55 -1.03
CA THR A 30 -13.14 -0.39 -2.34
C THR A 30 -12.81 -1.74 -2.94
N ALA A 31 -12.93 -1.85 -4.27
CA ALA A 31 -12.75 -3.09 -5.02
C ALA A 31 -11.28 -3.37 -5.41
N HIS A 32 -10.33 -3.04 -4.53
CA HIS A 32 -8.94 -3.44 -4.75
C HIS A 32 -8.81 -4.96 -4.61
N THR A 33 -8.07 -5.55 -5.53
CA THR A 33 -7.85 -6.99 -5.64
C THR A 33 -6.41 -7.37 -5.26
N LEU A 34 -6.11 -8.66 -5.19
CA LEU A 34 -4.76 -9.18 -5.05
C LEU A 34 -3.88 -8.79 -6.26
N SER A 35 -4.47 -8.67 -7.45
CA SER A 35 -3.77 -8.16 -8.63
C SER A 35 -3.31 -6.72 -8.44
N ASP A 36 -4.16 -5.84 -7.90
CA ASP A 36 -3.78 -4.45 -7.58
C ASP A 36 -2.72 -4.38 -6.48
N ASN A 37 -2.79 -5.31 -5.52
CA ASN A 37 -1.79 -5.42 -4.46
C ASN A 37 -0.42 -5.80 -5.04
N ALA A 38 -0.36 -6.81 -5.92
CA ALA A 38 0.85 -7.21 -6.61
C ALA A 38 1.46 -6.06 -7.43
N GLU A 39 0.65 -5.34 -8.20
CA GLU A 39 1.10 -4.14 -8.92
C GLU A 39 1.73 -3.11 -7.98
N THR A 40 1.09 -2.87 -6.84
CA THR A 40 1.56 -1.91 -5.84
C THR A 40 2.88 -2.32 -5.21
N VAL A 41 3.04 -3.60 -4.87
CA VAL A 41 4.28 -4.14 -4.29
C VAL A 41 5.43 -4.00 -5.29
N ILE A 42 5.23 -4.44 -6.54
CA ILE A 42 6.24 -4.36 -7.60
C ILE A 42 6.59 -2.91 -7.92
N PHE A 43 5.60 -2.02 -7.99
CA PHE A 43 5.82 -0.59 -8.21
C PHE A 43 6.65 0.05 -7.08
N ASN A 44 6.33 -0.27 -5.84
CA ASN A 44 7.08 0.22 -4.68
C ASN A 44 8.51 -0.33 -4.66
N LEU A 45 8.69 -1.61 -4.99
CA LEU A 45 10.00 -2.25 -5.10
C LEU A 45 10.87 -1.54 -6.15
N ALA A 46 10.31 -1.27 -7.34
CA ALA A 46 11.00 -0.58 -8.43
C ALA A 46 11.42 0.86 -8.06
N ARG A 47 10.70 1.51 -7.15
CA ARG A 47 11.01 2.86 -6.64
C ARG A 47 11.98 2.86 -5.47
N GLY A 48 12.39 1.71 -4.97
CA GLY A 48 13.25 1.59 -3.80
C GLY A 48 12.49 1.87 -2.49
N THR A 49 11.77 0.87 -2.03
CA THR A 49 11.00 0.96 -0.78
C THR A 49 11.67 0.20 0.35
N GLY A 50 11.32 0.55 1.59
CA GLY A 50 11.52 -0.31 2.76
C GLY A 50 10.32 -1.23 3.00
N ILE A 51 10.35 -1.94 4.13
CA ILE A 51 9.30 -2.91 4.54
C ILE A 51 7.88 -2.33 4.43
N SER A 52 7.70 -1.06 4.83
CA SER A 52 6.38 -0.41 4.79
C SER A 52 5.75 -0.35 3.40
N GLY A 53 6.53 -0.27 2.33
CA GLY A 53 6.00 -0.30 0.97
C GLY A 53 5.80 -1.72 0.44
N LEU A 54 6.49 -2.71 1.01
CA LEU A 54 6.30 -4.12 0.71
C LEU A 54 5.06 -4.72 1.40
N CYS A 55 4.52 -4.05 2.44
CA CYS A 55 3.21 -4.43 3.01
C CYS A 55 2.05 -4.27 2.01
N GLY A 56 2.27 -3.67 0.86
CA GLY A 56 1.27 -3.51 -0.19
C GLY A 56 0.06 -2.67 0.24
N ILE A 57 -1.12 -3.11 -0.19
CA ILE A 57 -2.41 -2.48 0.10
C ILE A 57 -3.03 -3.18 1.31
N PRO A 58 -3.20 -2.52 2.48
CA PRO A 58 -3.77 -3.18 3.66
C PRO A 58 -5.26 -3.49 3.45
N PRO A 59 -5.77 -4.64 3.99
CA PRO A 59 -7.19 -5.01 3.91
C PRO A 59 -8.11 -3.95 4.53
N VAL A 60 -7.65 -3.37 5.64
CA VAL A 60 -8.36 -2.32 6.38
C VAL A 60 -7.40 -1.16 6.65
N ARG A 61 -7.87 0.06 6.42
CA ARG A 61 -7.18 1.28 6.79
C ARG A 61 -8.20 2.33 7.21
N GLU A 62 -8.21 2.68 8.50
CA GLU A 62 -9.20 3.58 9.07
C GLU A 62 -10.63 3.08 8.80
N ASN A 63 -11.46 3.83 8.09
CA ASN A 63 -12.81 3.45 7.68
C ASN A 63 -12.89 2.88 6.25
N ILE A 64 -11.76 2.50 5.66
CA ILE A 64 -11.70 1.91 4.32
C ILE A 64 -11.44 0.41 4.45
N VAL A 65 -12.30 -0.41 3.86
CA VAL A 65 -12.19 -1.88 3.80
C VAL A 65 -12.07 -2.34 2.35
N ARG A 66 -11.32 -3.41 2.11
CA ARG A 66 -11.08 -3.99 0.79
C ARG A 66 -11.45 -5.46 0.78
N PRO A 67 -12.74 -5.78 0.60
CA PRO A 67 -13.21 -7.16 0.71
C PRO A 67 -12.63 -8.12 -0.33
N LEU A 68 -12.15 -7.60 -1.47
CA LEU A 68 -11.61 -8.39 -2.58
C LEU A 68 -10.08 -8.48 -2.60
N ILE A 69 -9.39 -8.04 -1.53
CA ILE A 69 -7.93 -7.92 -1.52
C ILE A 69 -7.20 -9.27 -1.65
N GLU A 70 -7.86 -10.36 -1.30
CA GLU A 70 -7.35 -11.74 -1.42
C GLU A 70 -7.76 -12.44 -2.72
N CYS A 71 -8.65 -11.84 -3.50
CA CYS A 71 -9.09 -12.37 -4.79
C CYS A 71 -8.27 -11.75 -5.92
N THR A 72 -7.89 -12.55 -6.92
CA THR A 72 -7.31 -12.02 -8.15
C THR A 72 -8.40 -11.34 -8.99
N ARG A 73 -7.99 -10.53 -9.96
CA ARG A 73 -8.93 -9.96 -10.94
C ARG A 73 -9.61 -11.07 -11.74
N GLU A 74 -8.87 -12.11 -12.11
CA GLU A 74 -9.38 -13.27 -12.84
C GLU A 74 -10.48 -14.00 -12.04
N ASP A 75 -10.32 -14.14 -10.71
CA ASP A 75 -11.34 -14.75 -9.85
C ASP A 75 -12.63 -13.92 -9.84
N VAL A 76 -12.52 -12.61 -9.77
CA VAL A 76 -13.69 -11.71 -9.80
C VAL A 76 -14.38 -11.76 -11.15
N GLU A 77 -13.65 -11.70 -12.26
CA GLU A 77 -14.20 -11.78 -13.62
C GLU A 77 -14.89 -13.13 -13.85
N LYS A 78 -14.28 -14.23 -13.40
CA LYS A 78 -14.88 -15.57 -13.46
C LYS A 78 -16.20 -15.62 -12.68
N TYR A 79 -16.21 -15.11 -11.45
CA TYR A 79 -17.43 -15.07 -10.63
C TYR A 79 -18.56 -14.28 -11.33
N LEU A 80 -18.25 -13.12 -11.93
CA LEU A 80 -19.22 -12.32 -12.65
C LEU A 80 -19.80 -13.08 -13.87
N MET A 81 -18.93 -13.82 -14.60
CA MET A 81 -19.39 -14.69 -15.70
C MET A 81 -20.31 -15.81 -15.19
N ASP A 82 -19.96 -16.45 -14.08
CA ASP A 82 -20.72 -17.57 -13.51
C ASP A 82 -22.15 -17.14 -13.07
N ILE A 83 -22.30 -15.89 -12.61
CA ILE A 83 -23.61 -15.33 -12.24
C ILE A 83 -24.32 -14.59 -13.39
N GLY A 84 -23.73 -14.53 -14.59
CA GLY A 84 -24.29 -13.85 -15.76
C GLY A 84 -24.36 -12.33 -15.62
N GLN A 85 -23.45 -11.73 -14.82
CA GLN A 85 -23.38 -10.28 -14.64
C GLN A 85 -22.37 -9.65 -15.59
N ASP A 86 -22.86 -8.76 -16.46
CA ASP A 86 -22.00 -7.96 -17.33
C ASP A 86 -21.16 -6.95 -16.55
N PHE A 87 -19.96 -6.70 -17.03
CA PHE A 87 -19.06 -5.67 -16.52
C PHE A 87 -18.39 -4.89 -17.64
N VAL A 88 -18.02 -3.64 -17.34
CA VAL A 88 -17.37 -2.75 -18.31
C VAL A 88 -15.87 -2.77 -18.10
N THR A 89 -15.11 -2.97 -19.17
CA THR A 89 -13.67 -2.79 -19.18
C THR A 89 -13.36 -1.36 -19.59
N ASP A 90 -12.74 -0.59 -18.68
CA ASP A 90 -12.28 0.76 -18.95
C ASP A 90 -11.15 0.73 -19.98
N SER A 91 -11.30 1.44 -21.10
CA SER A 91 -10.32 1.50 -22.19
C SER A 91 -8.97 2.09 -21.77
N THR A 92 -8.93 2.91 -20.72
CA THR A 92 -7.67 3.45 -20.15
C THR A 92 -6.80 2.36 -19.52
N ASN A 93 -7.36 1.22 -19.17
CA ASN A 93 -6.62 0.05 -18.69
C ASN A 93 -5.79 -0.63 -19.80
N LEU A 94 -6.02 -0.31 -21.06
CA LEU A 94 -5.36 -0.92 -22.22
C LEU A 94 -4.11 -0.14 -22.67
N SER A 95 -3.86 1.08 -22.15
CA SER A 95 -2.69 1.86 -22.52
C SER A 95 -1.54 1.67 -21.53
N ASP A 96 -0.31 1.53 -22.04
CA ASP A 96 0.92 1.43 -21.23
C ASP A 96 1.47 2.81 -20.81
N ASP A 97 0.72 3.89 -20.95
CA ASP A 97 1.15 5.25 -20.64
C ASP A 97 1.41 5.45 -19.14
N TYR A 98 0.83 4.63 -18.30
CA TYR A 98 1.01 4.65 -16.84
C TYR A 98 1.92 3.53 -16.36
N SER A 99 2.81 3.82 -15.43
CA SER A 99 3.78 2.86 -14.88
C SER A 99 3.12 1.59 -14.32
N ARG A 100 1.90 1.68 -13.78
CA ARG A 100 1.13 0.54 -13.28
C ARG A 100 0.67 -0.38 -14.40
N ASN A 101 0.22 0.19 -15.52
CA ASN A 101 -0.18 -0.61 -16.68
C ASN A 101 1.02 -1.37 -17.27
N LYS A 102 2.22 -0.77 -17.30
CA LYS A 102 3.45 -1.48 -17.68
C LYS A 102 3.74 -2.65 -16.76
N ILE A 103 3.56 -2.49 -15.45
CA ILE A 103 3.75 -3.60 -14.50
C ILE A 103 2.71 -4.69 -14.77
N ARG A 104 1.44 -4.35 -14.93
CA ARG A 104 0.34 -5.28 -15.20
C ARG A 104 0.56 -6.08 -16.47
N HIS A 105 0.92 -5.41 -17.56
CA HIS A 105 0.97 -6.02 -18.89
C HIS A 105 2.31 -6.67 -19.22
N ASN A 106 3.42 -6.13 -18.68
CA ASN A 106 4.77 -6.55 -19.12
C ASN A 106 5.58 -7.21 -18.00
N VAL A 107 5.34 -6.93 -16.73
CA VAL A 107 6.15 -7.47 -15.63
C VAL A 107 5.46 -8.65 -14.96
N ILE A 108 4.21 -8.50 -14.53
CA ILE A 108 3.47 -9.56 -13.82
C ILE A 108 3.34 -10.83 -14.66
N PRO A 109 3.03 -10.80 -15.98
CA PRO A 109 2.98 -12.01 -16.77
C PRO A 109 4.31 -12.79 -16.75
N VAL A 110 5.45 -12.12 -16.87
CA VAL A 110 6.78 -12.77 -16.81
C VAL A 110 7.02 -13.38 -15.42
N LEU A 111 6.65 -12.70 -14.35
CA LEU A 111 6.78 -13.25 -12.99
C LEU A 111 5.88 -14.47 -12.78
N ARG A 112 4.70 -14.51 -13.39
CA ARG A 112 3.79 -15.67 -13.36
C ARG A 112 4.31 -16.85 -14.21
N GLU A 113 5.05 -16.59 -15.28
CA GLU A 113 5.75 -17.65 -16.03
C GLU A 113 6.88 -18.28 -15.20
N ILE A 114 7.62 -17.48 -14.42
CA ILE A 114 8.67 -17.96 -13.51
C ILE A 114 8.06 -18.75 -12.34
N ASN A 115 6.95 -18.25 -11.78
CA ASN A 115 6.26 -18.86 -10.64
C ASN A 115 4.74 -18.75 -10.83
N SER A 116 4.09 -19.87 -11.15
CA SER A 116 2.62 -19.93 -11.28
C SER A 116 1.88 -19.57 -9.99
N GLY A 117 2.53 -19.73 -8.82
CA GLY A 117 2.03 -19.29 -7.50
C GLY A 117 2.36 -17.84 -7.13
N PHE A 118 2.75 -16.98 -8.09
CA PHE A 118 3.21 -15.62 -7.86
C PHE A 118 2.26 -14.79 -6.97
N TYR A 119 0.97 -14.82 -7.20
CA TYR A 119 0.01 -14.09 -6.39
C TYR A 119 -0.04 -14.57 -4.93
N GLY A 120 0.03 -15.88 -4.70
CA GLY A 120 0.16 -16.44 -3.36
C GLY A 120 1.46 -16.01 -2.67
N SER A 121 2.56 -15.94 -3.42
CA SER A 121 3.84 -15.44 -2.91
C SER A 121 3.76 -13.95 -2.52
N ILE A 122 3.05 -13.13 -3.28
CA ILE A 122 2.80 -11.72 -2.96
C ILE A 122 1.94 -11.60 -1.70
N SER A 123 0.86 -12.41 -1.57
CA SER A 123 0.02 -12.41 -0.37
C SER A 123 0.86 -12.71 0.87
N SER A 124 1.60 -13.81 0.86
CA SER A 124 2.48 -14.21 1.99
C SER A 124 3.55 -13.15 2.30
N LEU A 125 4.17 -12.55 1.27
CA LEU A 125 5.16 -11.49 1.46
C LEU A 125 4.54 -10.27 2.15
N THR A 126 3.39 -9.79 1.68
CA THR A 126 2.74 -8.60 2.23
C THR A 126 2.27 -8.82 3.66
N GLU A 127 1.79 -10.02 3.97
CA GLU A 127 1.39 -10.43 5.32
C GLU A 127 2.58 -10.44 6.28
N THR A 128 3.66 -11.15 5.92
CA THR A 128 4.90 -11.19 6.72
C THR A 128 5.47 -9.78 6.94
N CYS A 129 5.54 -8.97 5.88
CA CYS A 129 6.02 -7.58 6.01
C CYS A 129 5.11 -6.72 6.91
N ALA A 130 3.80 -6.97 6.92
CA ALA A 130 2.86 -6.27 7.78
C ALA A 130 3.05 -6.67 9.26
N GLU A 131 3.26 -7.97 9.53
CA GLU A 131 3.58 -8.49 10.87
C GLU A 131 4.90 -7.93 11.39
N ASP A 132 5.97 -8.00 10.60
CA ASP A 132 7.28 -7.45 10.96
C ASP A 132 7.20 -5.94 11.25
N ARG A 133 6.44 -5.20 10.45
CA ARG A 133 6.21 -3.77 10.67
C ARG A 133 5.48 -3.52 11.99
N LYS A 134 4.42 -4.27 12.26
CA LYS A 134 3.64 -4.15 13.48
C LYS A 134 4.50 -4.43 14.71
N PHE A 135 5.28 -5.51 14.68
CA PHE A 135 6.22 -5.84 15.75
C PHE A 135 7.23 -4.73 16.00
N ALA A 136 7.79 -4.14 14.93
CA ALA A 136 8.73 -3.04 15.07
C ALA A 136 8.06 -1.76 15.61
N GLU A 137 6.80 -1.49 15.26
CA GLU A 137 6.02 -0.37 15.80
C GLU A 137 5.72 -0.57 17.30
N GLU A 138 5.39 -1.80 17.72
CA GLU A 138 5.19 -2.18 19.13
C GLU A 138 6.50 -2.00 19.93
N CYS A 139 7.62 -2.54 19.44
CA CYS A 139 8.93 -2.35 20.09
C CYS A 139 9.33 -0.88 20.21
N LEU A 140 8.98 -0.05 19.22
CA LEU A 140 9.22 1.39 19.28
C LEU A 140 8.34 2.04 20.36
N ALA A 141 7.07 1.70 20.43
CA ALA A 141 6.13 2.23 21.41
C ALA A 141 6.58 1.88 22.84
N ASP A 142 7.02 0.64 23.07
CA ASP A 142 7.54 0.20 24.36
C ASP A 142 8.81 0.99 24.77
N ALA A 143 9.76 1.16 23.85
CA ALA A 143 10.98 1.92 24.11
C ALA A 143 10.69 3.39 24.46
N LEU A 144 9.69 4.00 23.81
CA LEU A 144 9.27 5.38 24.12
C LEU A 144 8.54 5.44 25.46
N ALA A 145 7.70 4.45 25.79
CA ALA A 145 7.01 4.37 27.08
C ALA A 145 7.99 4.20 28.26
N GLU A 146 9.11 3.50 28.05
CA GLU A 146 10.23 3.40 29.00
C GLU A 146 11.03 4.71 29.18
N GLY A 147 10.69 5.76 28.41
CA GLY A 147 11.36 7.07 28.48
C GLY A 147 12.71 7.12 27.75
N LYS A 148 13.03 6.14 26.89
CA LYS A 148 14.26 6.15 26.10
C LYS A 148 14.28 7.34 25.14
N LYS A 149 15.41 8.02 25.09
CA LYS A 149 15.63 9.09 24.09
C LYS A 149 15.84 8.48 22.71
N ILE A 150 15.51 9.24 21.68
CA ILE A 150 15.61 8.77 20.27
C ILE A 150 17.01 8.25 19.92
N GLY A 151 18.06 8.88 20.46
CA GLY A 151 19.45 8.42 20.30
C GLY A 151 19.76 7.06 20.93
N GLU A 152 19.01 6.64 21.94
CA GLU A 152 19.15 5.36 22.65
C GLU A 152 18.38 4.22 22.00
N ILE A 153 17.46 4.55 21.07
CA ILE A 153 16.63 3.56 20.35
C ILE A 153 17.46 2.91 19.23
N PRO A 154 17.34 1.59 19.00
CA PRO A 154 18.03 0.90 17.90
C PRO A 154 17.83 1.60 16.55
N GLY A 155 18.88 1.66 15.74
CA GLY A 155 18.89 2.45 14.50
C GLY A 155 17.75 2.13 13.52
N TYR A 156 17.27 0.88 13.48
CA TYR A 156 16.12 0.49 12.68
C TYR A 156 14.82 1.14 13.19
N LEU A 157 14.53 1.06 14.47
CA LEU A 157 13.35 1.66 15.11
C LEU A 157 13.41 3.19 15.04
N ARG A 158 14.59 3.78 15.16
CA ARG A 158 14.80 5.22 14.97
C ARG A 158 14.37 5.68 13.57
N LYS A 159 14.68 4.90 12.54
CA LYS A 159 14.24 5.19 11.16
C LYS A 159 12.72 5.13 11.01
N ILE A 160 12.05 4.22 11.71
CA ILE A 160 10.58 4.13 11.74
C ILE A 160 10.02 5.39 12.40
N TYR A 161 10.50 5.75 13.58
CA TYR A 161 10.10 6.96 14.30
C TYR A 161 10.23 8.23 13.46
N ILE A 162 11.40 8.44 12.85
CA ILE A 162 11.64 9.60 11.99
C ILE A 162 10.69 9.63 10.78
N ARG A 163 10.41 8.48 10.19
CA ARG A 163 9.48 8.38 9.06
C ARG A 163 8.07 8.83 9.45
N GLU A 164 7.56 8.36 10.57
CA GLU A 164 6.22 8.74 11.05
C GLU A 164 6.18 10.23 11.45
N MET A 165 7.18 10.71 12.14
CA MET A 165 7.33 12.13 12.48
C MET A 165 7.32 13.04 11.22
N LEU A 166 7.97 12.62 10.13
CA LEU A 166 7.97 13.37 8.88
C LEU A 166 6.59 13.36 8.23
N ARG A 167 5.86 12.23 8.29
CA ARG A 167 4.49 12.10 7.76
C ARG A 167 3.50 12.99 8.51
N GLU A 168 3.56 12.97 9.84
CA GLU A 168 2.69 13.83 10.68
C GLU A 168 2.88 15.32 10.41
N LYS A 169 4.05 15.70 9.93
CA LYS A 169 4.39 17.09 9.59
C LYS A 169 4.24 17.43 8.10
N ASP A 170 3.63 16.52 7.31
CA ASP A 170 3.50 16.63 5.85
C ASP A 170 4.84 16.89 5.11
N ILE A 171 5.94 16.40 5.69
CA ILE A 171 7.27 16.52 5.09
C ILE A 171 7.52 15.32 4.17
N PRO A 172 7.94 15.53 2.91
CA PRO A 172 8.23 14.44 1.99
C PRO A 172 9.26 13.46 2.54
N VAL A 173 8.90 12.17 2.60
CA VAL A 173 9.73 11.09 3.12
C VAL A 173 10.65 10.56 2.03
N SER A 174 11.97 10.52 2.30
CA SER A 174 12.96 9.84 1.45
C SER A 174 14.00 9.12 2.31
N ALA A 175 14.58 8.05 1.77
CA ALA A 175 15.63 7.29 2.46
C ALA A 175 16.85 8.20 2.81
N LYS A 176 17.22 9.10 1.90
CA LYS A 176 18.30 10.08 2.12
C LYS A 176 17.99 10.96 3.31
N ARG A 177 16.82 11.59 3.36
CA ARG A 177 16.40 12.49 4.46
C ARG A 177 16.36 11.76 5.80
N ILE A 178 15.82 10.54 5.84
CA ILE A 178 15.81 9.72 7.06
C ILE A 178 17.23 9.45 7.52
N SER A 179 18.15 9.10 6.62
CA SER A 179 19.55 8.82 6.95
C SER A 179 20.28 10.06 7.49
N GLU A 180 20.05 11.22 6.87
CA GLU A 180 20.61 12.50 7.32
C GLU A 180 20.15 12.85 8.74
N ILE A 181 18.84 12.74 9.02
CA ILE A 181 18.30 13.01 10.36
C ILE A 181 18.84 11.99 11.38
N CYS A 182 18.93 10.70 11.03
CA CYS A 182 19.54 9.69 11.90
C CYS A 182 20.97 10.05 12.28
N GLY A 183 21.76 10.58 11.34
CA GLY A 183 23.15 11.01 11.57
C GLY A 183 23.28 12.21 12.51
N LEU A 184 22.26 13.05 12.63
CA LEU A 184 22.23 14.19 13.56
C LEU A 184 21.86 13.79 15.00
N ILE A 185 21.28 12.62 15.19
CA ILE A 185 20.78 12.12 16.48
C ILE A 185 21.77 11.12 17.13
N SER A 186 22.82 10.76 16.40
CA SER A 186 23.82 9.77 16.83
C SER A 186 24.78 10.32 17.86
#